data_1caf47a24702ed38d2c16d425fc71c18
#
_entry.id   1caf47a24702ed38d2c16d425fc71c18
#
_cell.length_a   1.000
_cell.length_b   1.000
_cell.length_c   1.000
_cell.angle_alpha   90.00
_cell.angle_beta   90.00
_cell.angle_gamma   90.00
#
_symmetry.space_group_name_H-M   'P 1'
#
loop_
_entity.id
_entity.type
_entity.pdbx_description
1 polymer ?
#
loop_
_entity_poly.entity_id
_entity_poly.type
_entity_poly.pdbx_seq_one_letter_code
_entity_poly.pdbx_strand_id
1 'polypeptide(L)'
;MKNSLLFILLLFSTFAFTQTPTNAPGLEYVCELKVKLNPPYVVGETPHGLRRIIPIIGGTVEGPKINGEILNGGADWQIVRKDGVAELEAHYQLKTDDGVIIYIKNLGLRVATPEVAARISRGEKVNPSEYYFRAIPKFEAPTGKYDWMNNAIFVCTGERNPDNVSIKVWKLL
;
A
#
# COMPACT_ATOMS: atom_id res chain seq x y z
N MET A 1 -62.21 21.22 41.25
CA MET A 1 -60.76 21.47 41.30
C MET A 1 -60.09 20.22 40.72
N LYS A 2 -59.61 20.28 39.46
CA LYS A 2 -58.92 19.15 38.79
C LYS A 2 -57.42 19.47 38.74
N ASN A 3 -56.61 18.69 39.47
CA ASN A 3 -55.17 18.81 39.45
C ASN A 3 -54.66 18.00 38.25
N SER A 4 -54.10 18.67 37.22
CA SER A 4 -53.36 18.04 36.15
C SER A 4 -51.89 17.90 36.57
N LEU A 5 -51.46 16.64 36.74
CA LEU A 5 -50.05 16.30 36.97
C LEU A 5 -49.35 16.21 35.65
N LEU A 6 -48.42 17.16 35.38
CA LEU A 6 -47.60 17.19 34.17
C LEU A 6 -46.36 16.29 34.39
N PHE A 7 -46.30 15.14 33.70
CA PHE A 7 -45.12 14.25 33.70
C PHE A 7 -44.12 14.78 32.67
N ILE A 8 -42.99 15.32 33.14
CA ILE A 8 -41.85 15.69 32.28
C ILE A 8 -40.97 14.45 32.13
N LEU A 9 -40.99 13.89 30.89
CA LEU A 9 -40.13 12.76 30.51
C LEU A 9 -38.74 13.32 30.11
N LEU A 10 -37.74 13.18 30.98
CA LEU A 10 -36.35 13.49 30.66
C LEU A 10 -35.75 12.36 29.80
N LEU A 11 -35.56 12.63 28.53
CA LEU A 11 -34.77 11.78 27.61
C LEU A 11 -33.28 11.96 27.91
N PHE A 12 -32.69 11.02 28.63
CA PHE A 12 -31.24 10.89 28.73
C PHE A 12 -30.70 10.24 27.44
N SER A 13 -30.12 11.02 26.56
CA SER A 13 -29.33 10.51 25.44
C SER A 13 -27.98 10.00 25.99
N THR A 14 -27.81 8.69 26.10
CA THR A 14 -26.52 8.09 26.41
C THR A 14 -25.64 8.16 25.17
N PHE A 15 -24.64 9.04 25.19
CA PHE A 15 -23.53 8.99 24.23
C PHE A 15 -22.69 7.74 24.52
N ALA A 16 -22.83 6.72 23.67
CA ALA A 16 -21.92 5.59 23.67
C ALA A 16 -20.57 6.05 23.14
N PHE A 17 -19.61 6.31 24.02
CA PHE A 17 -18.21 6.45 23.63
C PHE A 17 -17.72 5.06 23.21
N THR A 18 -17.54 4.85 21.90
CA THR A 18 -16.79 3.70 21.42
C THR A 18 -15.34 3.87 21.85
N GLN A 19 -14.93 3.15 22.89
CA GLN A 19 -13.53 3.09 23.30
C GLN A 19 -12.75 2.39 22.18
N THR A 20 -11.83 3.10 21.56
CA THR A 20 -10.83 2.49 20.68
C THR A 20 -10.00 1.54 21.55
N PRO A 21 -9.75 0.28 21.12
CA PRO A 21 -8.92 -0.64 21.89
C PRO A 21 -7.57 0.02 22.19
N THR A 22 -7.18 0.02 23.47
CA THR A 22 -5.93 0.65 23.95
C THR A 22 -4.66 -0.02 23.41
N ASN A 23 -4.80 -1.17 22.72
CA ASN A 23 -3.71 -1.98 22.17
C ASN A 23 -3.67 -1.98 20.63
N ALA A 24 -4.16 -0.93 19.96
CA ALA A 24 -3.95 -0.80 18.52
C ALA A 24 -2.45 -0.63 18.25
N PRO A 25 -1.87 -1.45 17.34
CA PRO A 25 -0.44 -1.34 17.03
C PRO A 25 -0.11 0.02 16.43
N GLY A 26 1.01 0.60 16.86
CA GLY A 26 1.56 1.82 16.31
C GLY A 26 2.23 1.59 14.95
N LEU A 27 2.56 2.67 14.26
CA LEU A 27 3.29 2.65 12.99
C LEU A 27 4.52 3.54 13.09
N GLU A 28 5.69 2.99 12.74
CA GLU A 28 6.94 3.73 12.59
C GLU A 28 7.24 3.91 11.10
N TYR A 29 7.38 5.15 10.64
CA TYR A 29 7.75 5.43 9.25
C TYR A 29 9.17 4.97 8.95
N VAL A 30 9.36 4.25 7.82
CA VAL A 30 10.63 3.66 7.41
C VAL A 30 11.24 4.41 6.23
N CYS A 31 10.52 4.45 5.11
CA CYS A 31 10.98 5.10 3.88
C CYS A 31 9.84 5.27 2.86
N GLU A 32 10.14 6.01 1.80
CA GLU A 32 9.39 6.05 0.56
C GLU A 32 10.20 5.39 -0.56
N LEU A 33 9.56 4.50 -1.31
CA LEU A 33 10.07 3.88 -2.52
C LEU A 33 9.41 4.55 -3.72
N LYS A 34 10.16 5.22 -4.58
CA LYS A 34 9.67 5.77 -5.85
C LYS A 34 10.07 4.81 -6.98
N VAL A 35 9.19 3.88 -7.29
CA VAL A 35 9.44 2.75 -8.20
C VAL A 35 9.15 3.15 -9.63
N LYS A 36 10.15 3.15 -10.51
CA LYS A 36 10.00 3.41 -11.94
C LYS A 36 9.58 2.14 -12.68
N LEU A 37 8.62 2.28 -13.58
CA LEU A 37 7.99 1.17 -14.27
C LEU A 37 8.11 1.34 -15.79
N ASN A 38 8.24 0.22 -16.50
CA ASN A 38 8.00 0.15 -17.94
C ASN A 38 6.52 -0.13 -18.25
N PRO A 39 6.08 0.08 -19.51
CA PRO A 39 4.77 -0.39 -19.96
C PRO A 39 4.58 -1.89 -19.67
N PRO A 40 3.36 -2.31 -19.30
CA PRO A 40 3.10 -3.70 -18.96
C PRO A 40 3.14 -4.62 -20.18
N TYR A 41 3.69 -5.82 -20.01
CA TYR A 41 3.40 -6.95 -20.88
C TYR A 41 2.01 -7.49 -20.54
N VAL A 42 1.09 -7.46 -21.50
CA VAL A 42 -0.28 -7.97 -21.32
C VAL A 42 -0.32 -9.42 -21.77
N VAL A 43 -0.46 -10.34 -20.80
CA VAL A 43 -0.63 -11.78 -21.09
C VAL A 43 -2.05 -12.06 -21.63
N GLY A 44 -3.05 -11.33 -21.14
CA GLY A 44 -4.45 -11.45 -21.52
C GLY A 44 -5.33 -12.01 -20.41
N GLU A 45 -6.57 -12.33 -20.79
CA GLU A 45 -7.55 -12.93 -19.87
C GLU A 45 -7.15 -14.36 -19.50
N THR A 46 -7.19 -14.65 -18.21
CA THR A 46 -6.92 -15.96 -17.62
C THR A 46 -8.08 -16.39 -16.73
N PRO A 47 -8.15 -17.66 -16.25
CA PRO A 47 -9.14 -18.06 -15.26
C PRO A 47 -9.14 -17.18 -13.98
N HIS A 48 -8.01 -16.52 -13.68
CA HIS A 48 -7.84 -15.65 -12.50
C HIS A 48 -8.16 -14.16 -12.76
N GLY A 49 -8.31 -13.75 -14.03
CA GLY A 49 -8.52 -12.38 -14.49
C GLY A 49 -7.48 -11.94 -15.52
N LEU A 50 -7.47 -10.65 -15.82
CA LEU A 50 -6.51 -10.05 -16.76
C LEU A 50 -5.10 -10.04 -16.13
N ARG A 51 -4.20 -10.88 -16.66
CA ARG A 51 -2.80 -10.96 -16.22
C ARG A 51 -1.95 -9.93 -16.96
N ARG A 52 -1.19 -9.16 -16.18
CA ARG A 52 -0.18 -8.21 -16.68
C ARG A 52 1.12 -8.39 -15.90
N ILE A 53 2.25 -8.19 -16.57
CA ILE A 53 3.57 -8.17 -15.96
C ILE A 53 4.14 -6.77 -16.16
N ILE A 54 4.39 -6.04 -15.09
CA ILE A 54 4.84 -4.66 -15.13
C ILE A 54 6.30 -4.61 -14.71
N PRO A 55 7.25 -4.44 -15.65
CA PRO A 55 8.68 -4.43 -15.31
C PRO A 55 9.03 -3.25 -14.40
N ILE A 56 9.83 -3.51 -13.37
CA ILE A 56 10.44 -2.52 -12.50
C ILE A 56 11.84 -2.26 -13.03
N ILE A 57 12.12 -1.00 -13.41
CA ILE A 57 13.34 -0.60 -14.08
C ILE A 57 14.29 0.25 -13.23
N GLY A 58 13.94 0.47 -11.97
CA GLY A 58 14.74 1.25 -11.05
C GLY A 58 13.90 2.16 -10.15
N GLY A 59 14.56 3.14 -9.55
CA GLY A 59 13.89 4.12 -8.69
C GLY A 59 14.76 4.55 -7.51
N THR A 60 14.17 5.29 -6.56
CA THR A 60 14.86 5.75 -5.36
C THR A 60 14.21 5.22 -4.10
N VAL A 61 15.00 5.17 -3.02
CA VAL A 61 14.58 4.83 -1.66
C VAL A 61 15.03 5.98 -0.76
N GLU A 62 14.10 6.65 -0.11
CA GLU A 62 14.37 7.82 0.72
C GLU A 62 13.64 7.71 2.06
N GLY A 63 14.36 7.78 3.18
CA GLY A 63 13.71 7.74 4.49
C GLY A 63 14.64 7.79 5.68
N PRO A 64 14.10 7.90 6.88
CA PRO A 64 14.90 8.00 8.11
C PRO A 64 15.62 6.70 8.48
N LYS A 65 15.16 5.55 7.97
CA LYS A 65 15.72 4.23 8.35
C LYS A 65 16.56 3.61 7.24
N ILE A 66 16.30 3.96 5.98
CA ILE A 66 16.96 3.38 4.81
C ILE A 66 16.92 4.36 3.64
N ASN A 67 18.04 4.50 2.93
CA ASN A 67 18.20 5.26 1.70
C ASN A 67 18.93 4.42 0.67
N GLY A 68 18.72 4.71 -0.62
CA GLY A 68 19.35 3.97 -1.70
C GLY A 68 18.60 4.03 -3.02
N GLU A 69 18.81 3.04 -3.85
CA GLU A 69 18.20 2.90 -5.17
C GLU A 69 17.44 1.58 -5.32
N ILE A 70 16.40 1.57 -6.14
CA ILE A 70 15.75 0.34 -6.60
C ILE A 70 16.51 -0.13 -7.83
N LEU A 71 16.89 -1.41 -7.84
CA LEU A 71 17.61 -1.99 -8.96
C LEU A 71 16.65 -2.44 -10.07
N ASN A 72 17.11 -2.39 -11.31
CA ASN A 72 16.40 -2.99 -12.44
C ASN A 72 16.38 -4.52 -12.33
N GLY A 73 15.34 -5.16 -12.89
CA GLY A 73 15.23 -6.63 -12.99
C GLY A 73 14.09 -7.24 -12.18
N GLY A 74 13.30 -6.43 -11.48
CA GLY A 74 12.06 -6.86 -10.83
C GLY A 74 10.82 -6.66 -11.70
N ALA A 75 9.68 -7.12 -11.22
CA ALA A 75 8.37 -6.86 -11.83
C ALA A 75 7.24 -6.95 -10.82
N ASP A 76 6.08 -6.39 -11.17
CA ASP A 76 4.79 -6.66 -10.56
C ASP A 76 4.00 -7.62 -11.48
N TRP A 77 3.72 -8.83 -10.98
CA TRP A 77 2.93 -9.87 -11.65
C TRP A 77 1.44 -9.68 -11.35
N GLN A 78 0.90 -8.59 -11.82
CA GLN A 78 -0.42 -8.10 -11.50
C GLN A 78 -1.53 -8.93 -12.14
N ILE A 79 -2.62 -9.16 -11.39
CA ILE A 79 -3.90 -9.61 -11.89
C ILE A 79 -4.95 -8.53 -11.67
N VAL A 80 -5.73 -8.20 -12.70
CA VAL A 80 -6.94 -7.42 -12.54
C VAL A 80 -8.10 -8.39 -12.58
N ARG A 81 -8.78 -8.55 -11.44
CA ARG A 81 -9.91 -9.47 -11.28
C ARG A 81 -11.14 -8.96 -12.04
N LYS A 82 -12.14 -9.85 -12.23
CA LYS A 82 -13.40 -9.51 -12.91
C LYS A 82 -14.22 -8.42 -12.19
N ASP A 83 -14.04 -8.27 -10.87
CA ASP A 83 -14.65 -7.21 -10.06
C ASP A 83 -13.86 -5.88 -10.10
N GLY A 84 -12.79 -5.80 -10.91
CA GLY A 84 -11.97 -4.62 -11.09
C GLY A 84 -10.86 -4.43 -10.06
N VAL A 85 -10.76 -5.27 -9.04
CA VAL A 85 -9.69 -5.21 -8.05
C VAL A 85 -8.37 -5.65 -8.71
N ALA A 86 -7.32 -4.83 -8.59
CA ALA A 86 -5.98 -5.22 -8.98
C ALA A 86 -5.24 -5.86 -7.81
N GLU A 87 -4.89 -7.13 -7.95
CA GLU A 87 -3.99 -7.87 -7.07
C GLU A 87 -2.56 -7.62 -7.55
N LEU A 88 -1.72 -7.17 -6.62
CA LEU A 88 -0.34 -6.79 -6.87
C LEU A 88 0.57 -7.84 -6.23
N GLU A 89 1.52 -8.33 -6.99
CA GLU A 89 2.56 -9.23 -6.50
C GLU A 89 3.89 -8.79 -7.11
N ALA A 90 4.57 -7.86 -6.43
CA ALA A 90 5.83 -7.33 -6.90
C ALA A 90 7.02 -8.01 -6.21
N HIS A 91 8.01 -8.40 -7.02
CA HIS A 91 9.28 -8.93 -6.55
C HIS A 91 10.40 -8.08 -7.17
N TYR A 92 11.22 -7.48 -6.33
CA TYR A 92 12.32 -6.62 -6.76
C TYR A 92 13.37 -6.48 -5.66
N GLN A 93 14.41 -5.76 -5.93
CA GLN A 93 15.50 -5.52 -4.98
C GLN A 93 15.84 -4.04 -4.93
N LEU A 94 16.31 -3.61 -3.78
CA LEU A 94 16.95 -2.32 -3.60
C LEU A 94 18.42 -2.50 -3.21
N LYS A 95 19.23 -1.48 -3.47
CA LYS A 95 20.59 -1.36 -2.98
C LYS A 95 20.69 -0.10 -2.13
N THR A 96 21.12 -0.26 -0.89
CA THR A 96 21.29 0.85 0.06
C THR A 96 22.50 1.70 -0.32
N ASP A 97 22.58 2.94 0.20
CA ASP A 97 23.71 3.85 -0.03
C ASP A 97 25.06 3.26 0.42
N ASP A 98 25.04 2.36 1.42
CA ASP A 98 26.20 1.62 1.88
C ASP A 98 26.41 0.26 1.15
N GLY A 99 25.68 0.03 0.07
CA GLY A 99 25.93 -1.07 -0.88
C GLY A 99 25.24 -2.39 -0.55
N VAL A 100 24.42 -2.45 0.50
CA VAL A 100 23.72 -3.69 0.87
C VAL A 100 22.51 -3.91 -0.05
N ILE A 101 22.37 -5.12 -0.60
CA ILE A 101 21.21 -5.49 -1.42
C ILE A 101 20.17 -6.14 -0.53
N ILE A 102 18.93 -5.66 -0.64
CA ILE A 102 17.76 -6.15 0.10
C ILE A 102 16.69 -6.56 -0.91
N TYR A 103 16.21 -7.79 -0.81
CA TYR A 103 15.11 -8.30 -1.61
C TYR A 103 13.78 -7.89 -1.01
N ILE A 104 12.80 -7.62 -1.89
CA ILE A 104 11.45 -7.20 -1.52
C ILE A 104 10.44 -8.07 -2.25
N LYS A 105 9.53 -8.68 -1.48
CA LYS A 105 8.27 -9.22 -1.97
C LYS A 105 7.13 -8.36 -1.43
N ASN A 106 6.37 -7.72 -2.32
CA ASN A 106 5.31 -6.81 -1.93
C ASN A 106 3.97 -7.27 -2.49
N LEU A 107 3.08 -7.72 -1.61
CA LEU A 107 1.74 -8.17 -1.95
C LEU A 107 0.73 -7.09 -1.57
N GLY A 108 -0.21 -6.77 -2.46
CA GLY A 108 -1.16 -5.70 -2.19
C GLY A 108 -2.40 -5.72 -3.04
N LEU A 109 -3.29 -4.79 -2.73
CA LEU A 109 -4.55 -4.57 -3.44
C LEU A 109 -4.66 -3.10 -3.84
N ARG A 110 -5.10 -2.87 -5.09
CA ARG A 110 -5.61 -1.58 -5.52
C ARG A 110 -7.07 -1.74 -5.93
N VAL A 111 -7.95 -0.99 -5.23
CA VAL A 111 -9.40 -0.98 -5.45
C VAL A 111 -9.81 0.42 -5.88
N ALA A 112 -10.47 0.52 -7.03
CA ALA A 112 -10.91 1.78 -7.60
C ALA A 112 -12.26 1.58 -8.32
N THR A 113 -13.03 2.65 -8.51
CA THR A 113 -14.17 2.58 -9.42
C THR A 113 -13.69 2.34 -10.86
N PRO A 114 -14.53 1.82 -11.77
CA PRO A 114 -14.15 1.62 -13.17
C PRO A 114 -13.62 2.89 -13.84
N GLU A 115 -14.21 4.06 -13.53
CA GLU A 115 -13.80 5.36 -14.07
C GLU A 115 -12.40 5.75 -13.59
N VAL A 116 -12.13 5.59 -12.29
CA VAL A 116 -10.83 5.87 -11.68
C VAL A 116 -9.78 4.90 -12.20
N ALA A 117 -10.10 3.61 -12.29
CA ALA A 117 -9.21 2.60 -12.85
C ALA A 117 -8.85 2.90 -14.31
N ALA A 118 -9.80 3.35 -15.13
CA ALA A 118 -9.56 3.76 -16.51
C ALA A 118 -8.62 4.98 -16.60
N ARG A 119 -8.79 5.99 -15.75
CA ARG A 119 -7.89 7.16 -15.68
C ARG A 119 -6.47 6.74 -15.31
N ILE A 120 -6.32 5.90 -14.29
CA ILE A 120 -5.02 5.34 -13.89
C ILE A 120 -4.37 4.57 -15.04
N SER A 121 -5.14 3.76 -15.79
CA SER A 121 -4.61 2.95 -16.89
C SER A 121 -4.12 3.77 -18.08
N ARG A 122 -4.70 4.96 -18.29
CA ARG A 122 -4.24 5.94 -19.30
C ARG A 122 -3.04 6.77 -18.82
N GLY A 123 -2.53 6.53 -17.60
CA GLY A 123 -1.41 7.28 -17.04
C GLY A 123 -1.78 8.68 -16.51
N GLU A 124 -3.06 8.95 -16.30
CA GLU A 124 -3.49 10.21 -15.71
C GLU A 124 -3.08 10.28 -14.23
N LYS A 125 -2.76 11.49 -13.77
CA LYS A 125 -2.56 11.71 -12.33
C LYS A 125 -3.92 11.70 -11.64
N VAL A 126 -4.13 10.71 -10.77
CA VAL A 126 -5.35 10.53 -9.96
C VAL A 126 -5.02 10.80 -8.50
N ASN A 127 -5.91 11.51 -7.79
CA ASN A 127 -5.71 11.75 -6.36
C ASN A 127 -5.76 10.41 -5.59
N PRO A 128 -4.77 10.11 -4.72
CA PRO A 128 -4.74 8.86 -3.94
C PRO A 128 -5.96 8.63 -3.05
N SER A 129 -6.72 9.68 -2.72
CA SER A 129 -7.97 9.56 -1.97
C SER A 129 -9.13 8.96 -2.79
N GLU A 130 -9.02 8.92 -4.13
CA GLU A 130 -10.05 8.37 -5.03
C GLU A 130 -10.00 6.85 -5.15
N TYR A 131 -8.97 6.20 -4.59
CA TYR A 131 -8.80 4.75 -4.64
C TYR A 131 -8.11 4.22 -3.39
N TYR A 132 -8.31 2.94 -3.12
CA TYR A 132 -7.57 2.23 -2.09
C TYR A 132 -6.33 1.58 -2.70
N PHE A 133 -5.14 1.82 -2.13
CA PHE A 133 -3.93 1.10 -2.49
C PHE A 133 -3.12 0.83 -1.22
N ARG A 134 -3.13 -0.43 -0.77
CA ARG A 134 -2.39 -0.92 0.41
C ARG A 134 -1.67 -2.21 0.08
N ALA A 135 -0.50 -2.39 0.70
CA ALA A 135 0.27 -3.60 0.52
C ALA A 135 1.07 -3.93 1.79
N ILE A 136 1.61 -5.14 1.82
CA ILE A 136 2.38 -5.71 2.93
C ILE A 136 3.75 -6.16 2.41
N PRO A 137 4.72 -5.26 2.30
CA PRO A 137 6.06 -5.61 1.86
C PRO A 137 6.75 -6.50 2.89
N LYS A 138 7.35 -7.59 2.41
CA LYS A 138 8.28 -8.42 3.15
C LYS A 138 9.68 -8.16 2.61
N PHE A 139 10.62 -7.90 3.51
CA PHE A 139 12.02 -7.67 3.18
C PHE A 139 12.85 -8.91 3.55
N GLU A 140 13.88 -9.17 2.75
CA GLU A 140 14.93 -10.12 3.06
C GLU A 140 16.27 -9.40 2.95
N ALA A 141 16.85 -9.09 4.11
CA ALA A 141 18.13 -8.43 4.25
C ALA A 141 19.21 -9.41 4.75
N PRO A 142 20.48 -9.27 4.34
CA PRO A 142 21.56 -10.05 4.92
C PRO A 142 21.77 -9.70 6.40
N THR A 143 22.43 -10.61 7.13
CA THR A 143 22.81 -10.36 8.54
C THR A 143 23.64 -9.09 8.66
N GLY A 144 23.36 -8.28 9.68
CA GLY A 144 24.03 -7.03 9.96
C GLY A 144 23.08 -5.85 10.14
N LYS A 145 23.46 -4.67 9.61
CA LYS A 145 22.78 -3.39 9.84
C LYS A 145 21.27 -3.39 9.55
N TYR A 146 20.83 -4.18 8.57
CA TYR A 146 19.44 -4.20 8.11
C TYR A 146 18.68 -5.48 8.47
N ASP A 147 19.27 -6.39 9.25
CA ASP A 147 18.65 -7.67 9.61
C ASP A 147 17.34 -7.52 10.42
N TRP A 148 17.15 -6.37 11.08
CA TRP A 148 15.89 -6.03 11.75
C TRP A 148 14.69 -6.08 10.81
N MET A 149 14.89 -5.87 9.50
CA MET A 149 13.82 -5.94 8.51
C MET A 149 13.28 -7.36 8.31
N ASN A 150 14.09 -8.39 8.62
CA ASN A 150 13.67 -9.80 8.55
C ASN A 150 12.69 -10.17 9.68
N ASN A 151 12.71 -9.41 10.77
CA ASN A 151 12.02 -9.70 12.02
C ASN A 151 10.90 -8.69 12.33
N ALA A 152 10.37 -8.02 11.30
CA ALA A 152 9.32 -7.01 11.44
C ALA A 152 8.22 -7.21 10.40
N ILE A 153 7.01 -6.79 10.74
CA ILE A 153 5.89 -6.69 9.80
C ILE A 153 5.81 -5.26 9.29
N PHE A 154 5.59 -5.12 7.99
CA PHE A 154 5.45 -3.83 7.34
C PHE A 154 4.12 -3.71 6.64
N VAL A 155 3.61 -2.48 6.60
CA VAL A 155 2.46 -2.09 5.80
C VAL A 155 2.84 -0.88 4.94
N CYS A 156 2.19 -0.72 3.80
CA CYS A 156 2.44 0.44 2.98
C CYS A 156 1.18 1.00 2.31
N THR A 157 1.27 2.28 1.95
CA THR A 157 0.35 2.93 1.01
C THR A 157 1.02 3.06 -0.34
N GLY A 158 0.24 2.91 -1.42
CA GLY A 158 0.71 3.16 -2.77
C GLY A 158 0.02 4.36 -3.41
N GLU A 159 0.77 5.12 -4.19
CA GLU A 159 0.28 6.19 -5.04
C GLU A 159 0.77 5.97 -6.47
N ARG A 160 -0.17 5.85 -7.42
CA ARG A 160 0.16 5.67 -8.84
C ARG A 160 0.32 7.03 -9.50
N ASN A 161 1.54 7.37 -9.84
CA ASN A 161 1.89 8.53 -10.66
C ASN A 161 2.06 8.13 -12.14
N PRO A 162 2.07 9.07 -13.09
CA PRO A 162 2.24 8.76 -14.50
C PRO A 162 3.49 7.95 -14.85
N ASP A 163 4.61 8.23 -14.18
CA ASP A 163 5.95 7.69 -14.46
C ASP A 163 6.50 6.73 -13.37
N ASN A 164 5.84 6.69 -12.22
CA ASN A 164 6.28 5.86 -11.10
C ASN A 164 5.12 5.44 -10.19
N VAL A 165 5.43 4.57 -9.24
CA VAL A 165 4.61 4.30 -8.06
C VAL A 165 5.37 4.76 -6.83
N SER A 166 4.80 5.68 -6.05
CA SER A 166 5.28 6.04 -4.71
C SER A 166 4.70 5.06 -3.70
N ILE A 167 5.57 4.42 -2.91
CA ILE A 167 5.20 3.46 -1.87
C ILE A 167 5.80 3.95 -0.55
N LYS A 168 4.95 4.43 0.37
CA LYS A 168 5.37 4.80 1.72
C LYS A 168 5.24 3.59 2.64
N VAL A 169 6.33 3.26 3.33
CA VAL A 169 6.47 2.05 4.14
C VAL A 169 6.52 2.40 5.61
N TRP A 170 5.74 1.67 6.41
CA TRP A 170 5.74 1.73 7.86
C TRP A 170 5.98 0.33 8.44
N LYS A 171 6.77 0.29 9.52
CA LYS A 171 6.89 -0.86 10.40
C LYS A 171 5.72 -0.85 11.39
N LEU A 172 5.12 -2.01 11.59
CA LEU A 172 4.12 -2.24 12.64
C LEU A 172 4.83 -2.43 13.98
N LEU A 173 4.38 -1.69 15.03
CA LEU A 173 4.99 -1.70 16.37
C LEU A 173 4.22 -2.62 17.32
#